data_f0a18963b97345d40712ecb35a35d085
#
_entry.id   f0a18963b97345d40712ecb35a35d085
#
_cell.length_a   1.000
_cell.length_b   1.000
_cell.length_c   1.000
_cell.angle_alpha   90.00
_cell.angle_beta   90.00
_cell.angle_gamma   90.00
#
_symmetry.space_group_name_H-M   'P 1'
#
loop_
_entity.id
_entity.type
_entity.pdbx_description
1 polymer ?
#
loop_
_entity_poly.entity_id
_entity_poly.type
_entity_poly.pdbx_seq_one_letter_code
_entity_poly.pdbx_strand_id
1 'polypeptide(L)'
;MSYNAFGGFFLGDADEDVVTGSQGVISVPPVVPGPSPVPTAPEPAVPEITVPLVQPIAPAISVPLVQPVGPSISVPPVQPRMTREQRLVLTLDRLMEENREIEAAALVSLDGFTMASALPEGMHEDRVGAMSAAILGLGERAATELGRGHLSQVFIEGASGYVMLIAAGDRAVLTCLAGRQAKLGLVLYDMREAADGIAEILG
;
A
#
# COMPACT_ATOMS: atom_id res chain seq x y z
N MET A 1 6.77 46.88 3.51
CA MET A 1 8.09 46.55 2.90
C MET A 1 7.91 45.36 2.03
N SER A 2 7.89 45.60 0.73
CA SER A 2 7.62 44.65 -0.33
C SER A 2 8.86 43.81 -0.61
N TYR A 3 8.71 42.49 -0.71
CA TYR A 3 9.65 41.66 -1.45
C TYR A 3 8.91 40.98 -2.58
N ASN A 4 9.05 41.62 -3.72
CA ASN A 4 8.71 41.09 -5.01
C ASN A 4 10.05 40.69 -5.67
N ALA A 5 10.32 39.42 -5.89
CA ALA A 5 11.47 38.97 -6.66
C ALA A 5 11.23 37.54 -7.19
N PHE A 6 10.50 37.47 -8.30
CA PHE A 6 10.76 36.47 -9.34
C PHE A 6 10.09 37.01 -10.62
N GLY A 7 10.76 37.97 -11.24
CA GLY A 7 10.45 38.46 -12.56
C GLY A 7 11.67 38.25 -13.43
N GLY A 8 11.46 37.74 -14.60
CA GLY A 8 12.39 37.90 -15.71
C GLY A 8 12.98 36.60 -16.23
N PHE A 9 12.26 35.92 -17.10
CA PHE A 9 12.89 35.11 -18.13
C PHE A 9 12.46 35.62 -19.49
N PHE A 10 13.38 36.37 -20.07
CA PHE A 10 13.72 36.67 -21.45
C PHE A 10 12.71 36.29 -22.54
N LEU A 11 12.04 37.30 -23.12
CA LEU A 11 11.68 37.31 -24.53
C LEU A 11 12.95 37.65 -25.34
N GLY A 12 13.44 36.71 -26.09
CA GLY A 12 14.39 36.93 -27.17
C GLY A 12 13.62 37.11 -28.47
N ASP A 13 13.95 38.21 -29.13
CA ASP A 13 13.45 38.68 -30.40
C ASP A 13 13.55 37.65 -31.54
N ALA A 14 12.54 37.69 -32.38
CA ALA A 14 12.48 36.96 -33.62
C ALA A 14 13.38 37.63 -34.65
N ASP A 15 14.32 36.89 -35.20
CA ASP A 15 14.90 37.19 -36.52
C ASP A 15 14.56 36.03 -37.46
N GLU A 16 13.82 36.41 -38.49
CA GLU A 16 13.51 35.59 -39.64
C GLU A 16 14.77 35.31 -40.44
N ASP A 17 15.16 34.04 -40.53
CA ASP A 17 16.00 33.59 -41.66
C ASP A 17 15.37 32.35 -42.30
N VAL A 18 14.79 32.63 -43.46
CA VAL A 18 14.35 31.68 -44.47
C VAL A 18 15.56 30.92 -44.98
N VAL A 19 15.72 29.66 -44.65
CA VAL A 19 16.63 28.74 -45.36
C VAL A 19 15.82 27.61 -45.96
N THR A 20 15.68 27.71 -47.25
CA THR A 20 15.18 26.73 -48.20
C THR A 20 16.00 25.43 -48.16
N GLY A 21 15.35 24.30 -47.99
CA GLY A 21 15.67 23.04 -48.64
C GLY A 21 16.79 22.21 -48.07
N SER A 22 16.43 21.12 -47.39
CA SER A 22 17.08 19.83 -47.65
C SER A 22 16.20 18.72 -47.05
N GLN A 23 15.72 17.81 -47.91
CA GLN A 23 15.02 16.59 -47.53
C GLN A 23 15.99 15.72 -46.71
N GLY A 24 15.82 15.76 -45.38
CA GLY A 24 16.44 14.81 -44.47
C GLY A 24 15.69 13.48 -44.54
N VAL A 25 16.26 12.51 -45.24
CA VAL A 25 15.83 11.11 -45.23
C VAL A 25 15.89 10.63 -43.78
N ILE A 26 14.75 10.40 -43.18
CA ILE A 26 14.65 9.74 -41.85
C ILE A 26 15.09 8.29 -42.06
N SER A 27 16.34 7.99 -41.71
CA SER A 27 16.83 6.61 -41.68
C SER A 27 16.17 5.89 -40.50
N VAL A 28 15.18 5.05 -40.82
CA VAL A 28 14.56 4.14 -39.83
C VAL A 28 15.61 3.08 -39.48
N PRO A 29 16.00 2.89 -38.21
CA PRO A 29 16.90 1.82 -37.84
C PRO A 29 16.29 0.44 -38.18
N PRO A 30 17.12 -0.55 -38.58
CA PRO A 30 16.61 -1.86 -38.93
C PRO A 30 15.88 -2.51 -37.75
N VAL A 31 14.69 -3.00 -38.03
CA VAL A 31 13.92 -3.82 -37.10
C VAL A 31 14.75 -5.05 -36.75
N VAL A 32 15.18 -5.16 -35.50
CA VAL A 32 15.80 -6.37 -34.98
C VAL A 32 14.74 -7.47 -34.97
N PRO A 33 14.93 -8.60 -35.66
CA PRO A 33 13.98 -9.70 -35.56
C PRO A 33 13.91 -10.22 -34.14
N GLY A 34 12.71 -10.28 -33.59
CA GLY A 34 12.43 -10.83 -32.26
C GLY A 34 12.90 -12.28 -32.13
N PRO A 35 13.20 -12.74 -30.91
CA PRO A 35 13.65 -14.10 -30.69
C PRO A 35 12.61 -15.09 -31.19
N SER A 36 13.10 -16.07 -31.94
CA SER A 36 12.30 -17.19 -32.45
C SER A 36 11.57 -17.91 -31.31
N PRO A 37 10.37 -18.46 -31.54
CA PRO A 37 9.65 -19.19 -30.52
C PRO A 37 10.47 -20.41 -30.08
N VAL A 38 10.71 -20.48 -28.77
CA VAL A 38 11.33 -21.64 -28.12
C VAL A 38 10.42 -22.86 -28.36
N PRO A 39 10.93 -24.00 -28.85
CA PRO A 39 10.12 -25.21 -29.00
C PRO A 39 9.62 -25.64 -27.61
N THR A 40 8.32 -25.74 -27.49
CA THR A 40 7.62 -26.26 -26.30
C THR A 40 8.08 -27.71 -26.10
N ALA A 41 8.78 -27.95 -24.99
CA ALA A 41 9.10 -29.29 -24.57
C ALA A 41 7.80 -30.09 -24.32
N PRO A 42 7.72 -31.38 -24.67
CA PRO A 42 6.55 -32.18 -24.40
C PRO A 42 6.32 -32.29 -22.89
N GLU A 43 5.09 -32.01 -22.50
CA GLU A 43 4.56 -32.16 -21.16
C GLU A 43 4.81 -33.58 -20.65
N PRO A 44 5.42 -33.78 -19.47
CA PRO A 44 5.61 -35.12 -18.94
C PRO A 44 4.25 -35.73 -18.61
N ALA A 45 3.99 -36.90 -19.23
CA ALA A 45 2.81 -37.70 -18.98
C ALA A 45 2.68 -38.00 -17.49
N VAL A 46 1.60 -37.52 -16.87
CA VAL A 46 1.23 -37.80 -15.49
C VAL A 46 0.88 -39.31 -15.42
N PRO A 47 1.54 -40.14 -14.62
CA PRO A 47 1.13 -41.51 -14.46
C PRO A 47 -0.25 -41.54 -13.79
N GLU A 48 -1.20 -42.20 -14.48
CA GLU A 48 -2.50 -42.55 -13.90
C GLU A 48 -2.27 -43.46 -12.67
N ILE A 49 -2.43 -42.91 -11.48
CA ILE A 49 -2.45 -43.71 -10.27
C ILE A 49 -3.83 -44.34 -10.16
N THR A 50 -3.93 -45.57 -10.59
CA THR A 50 -5.11 -46.39 -10.32
C THR A 50 -5.16 -46.71 -8.83
N VAL A 51 -6.02 -46.00 -8.11
CA VAL A 51 -6.29 -46.27 -6.70
C VAL A 51 -7.18 -47.53 -6.65
N PRO A 52 -6.73 -48.61 -6.02
CA PRO A 52 -7.60 -49.77 -5.84
C PRO A 52 -8.78 -49.41 -4.93
N LEU A 53 -9.96 -49.78 -5.39
CA LEU A 53 -11.23 -49.60 -4.64
C LEU A 53 -11.16 -50.38 -3.33
N VAL A 54 -10.83 -49.71 -2.23
CA VAL A 54 -10.86 -50.31 -0.90
C VAL A 54 -12.33 -50.44 -0.48
N GLN A 55 -12.80 -51.66 -0.41
CA GLN A 55 -14.14 -52.00 0.10
C GLN A 55 -14.19 -51.59 1.62
N PRO A 56 -15.25 -50.91 2.06
CA PRO A 56 -15.39 -50.60 3.47
C PRO A 56 -15.69 -51.90 4.25
N ILE A 57 -14.71 -52.35 5.00
CA ILE A 57 -14.93 -53.37 6.04
C ILE A 57 -15.53 -52.63 7.23
N ALA A 58 -16.81 -52.75 7.43
CA ALA A 58 -17.48 -52.27 8.63
C ALA A 58 -17.33 -53.32 9.75
N PRO A 59 -16.54 -53.04 10.78
CA PRO A 59 -16.76 -53.68 12.07
C PRO A 59 -17.89 -52.95 12.80
N ALA A 60 -18.99 -53.65 13.04
CA ALA A 60 -20.03 -53.21 13.93
C ALA A 60 -19.46 -53.19 15.37
N ILE A 61 -18.84 -52.08 15.74
CA ILE A 61 -18.49 -51.80 17.14
C ILE A 61 -19.73 -51.19 17.76
N SER A 62 -20.48 -52.00 18.50
CA SER A 62 -21.54 -51.52 19.38
C SER A 62 -20.86 -50.74 20.52
N VAL A 63 -20.79 -49.43 20.38
CA VAL A 63 -20.37 -48.54 21.45
C VAL A 63 -21.51 -48.46 22.46
N PRO A 64 -21.35 -48.84 23.72
CA PRO A 64 -22.36 -48.62 24.72
C PRO A 64 -22.62 -47.13 24.86
N LEU A 65 -23.89 -46.74 24.87
CA LEU A 65 -24.35 -45.36 25.07
C LEU A 65 -23.86 -44.87 26.44
N VAL A 66 -22.71 -44.23 26.49
CA VAL A 66 -22.25 -43.55 27.71
C VAL A 66 -23.09 -42.29 27.85
N GLN A 67 -23.98 -42.30 28.84
CA GLN A 67 -24.71 -41.11 29.22
C GLN A 67 -23.71 -40.08 29.74
N PRO A 68 -23.76 -38.83 29.28
CA PRO A 68 -22.89 -37.77 29.81
C PRO A 68 -23.37 -37.40 31.23
N VAL A 69 -22.72 -37.99 32.24
CA VAL A 69 -22.85 -37.58 33.64
C VAL A 69 -21.68 -36.63 33.91
N GLY A 70 -21.88 -35.37 33.63
CA GLY A 70 -20.94 -34.32 33.98
C GLY A 70 -21.68 -33.01 34.24
N PRO A 71 -21.29 -32.23 35.24
CA PRO A 71 -21.87 -30.92 35.43
C PRO A 71 -21.65 -30.09 34.17
N SER A 72 -22.76 -29.56 33.64
CA SER A 72 -22.68 -28.58 32.53
C SER A 72 -21.82 -27.41 33.00
N ILE A 73 -20.57 -27.40 32.60
CA ILE A 73 -19.73 -26.22 32.76
C ILE A 73 -20.27 -25.19 31.78
N SER A 74 -21.11 -24.29 32.27
CA SER A 74 -21.52 -23.10 31.55
C SER A 74 -20.27 -22.26 31.36
N VAL A 75 -19.58 -22.47 30.25
CA VAL A 75 -18.52 -21.55 29.81
C VAL A 75 -19.21 -20.24 29.47
N PRO A 76 -18.97 -19.16 30.22
CA PRO A 76 -19.56 -17.88 29.86
C PRO A 76 -19.19 -17.56 28.41
N PRO A 77 -20.08 -16.96 27.60
CA PRO A 77 -19.76 -16.61 26.22
C PRO A 77 -18.52 -15.73 26.24
N VAL A 78 -17.42 -16.25 25.70
CA VAL A 78 -16.23 -15.47 25.46
C VAL A 78 -16.63 -14.46 24.41
N GLN A 79 -16.87 -13.22 24.83
CA GLN A 79 -17.10 -12.13 23.91
C GLN A 79 -15.85 -12.05 23.02
N PRO A 80 -15.98 -12.10 21.70
CA PRO A 80 -14.84 -12.04 20.80
C PRO A 80 -14.13 -10.70 21.03
N ARG A 81 -13.00 -10.75 21.71
CA ARG A 81 -12.14 -9.57 21.83
C ARG A 81 -11.60 -9.31 20.43
N MET A 82 -11.87 -8.10 19.94
CA MET A 82 -11.35 -7.67 18.64
C MET A 82 -9.84 -7.92 18.59
N THR A 83 -9.41 -8.55 17.50
CA THR A 83 -8.00 -8.77 17.26
C THR A 83 -7.28 -7.44 17.03
N ARG A 84 -5.96 -7.43 17.17
CA ARG A 84 -5.14 -6.25 16.88
C ARG A 84 -5.37 -5.74 15.46
N GLU A 85 -5.38 -6.63 14.47
CA GLU A 85 -5.65 -6.31 13.07
C GLU A 85 -7.03 -5.68 12.88
N GLN A 86 -8.07 -6.24 13.48
CA GLN A 86 -9.42 -5.67 13.41
C GLN A 86 -9.47 -4.24 13.98
N ARG A 87 -8.73 -3.98 15.04
CA ARG A 87 -8.66 -2.63 15.62
C ARG A 87 -7.95 -1.65 14.69
N LEU A 88 -6.87 -2.08 14.02
CA LEU A 88 -6.16 -1.26 13.05
C LEU A 88 -7.03 -0.92 11.84
N VAL A 89 -7.71 -1.91 11.26
CA VAL A 89 -8.64 -1.69 10.15
C VAL A 89 -9.74 -0.71 10.54
N LEU A 90 -10.37 -0.90 11.70
CA LEU A 90 -11.41 0.02 12.18
C LEU A 90 -10.90 1.45 12.40
N THR A 91 -9.64 1.62 12.81
CA THR A 91 -9.06 2.95 12.96
C THR A 91 -8.89 3.64 11.59
N LEU A 92 -8.50 2.89 10.55
CA LEU A 92 -8.40 3.43 9.19
C LEU A 92 -9.79 3.74 8.61
N ASP A 93 -10.75 2.84 8.78
CA ASP A 93 -12.12 3.06 8.31
C ASP A 93 -12.72 4.31 8.95
N ARG A 94 -12.54 4.46 10.27
CA ARG A 94 -12.99 5.62 11.01
C ARG A 94 -12.33 6.92 10.50
N LEU A 95 -11.02 6.91 10.28
CA LEU A 95 -10.31 8.05 9.72
C LEU A 95 -10.91 8.49 8.38
N MET A 96 -11.22 7.53 7.49
CA MET A 96 -11.82 7.82 6.18
C MET A 96 -13.29 8.23 6.26
N GLU A 97 -14.03 7.73 7.25
CA GLU A 97 -15.42 8.14 7.50
C GLU A 97 -15.51 9.57 8.04
N GLU A 98 -14.65 9.93 8.98
CA GLU A 98 -14.58 11.25 9.60
C GLU A 98 -14.04 12.31 8.63
N ASN A 99 -13.09 11.93 7.76
CA ASN A 99 -12.51 12.85 6.79
C ASN A 99 -12.64 12.31 5.35
N ARG A 100 -13.69 12.76 4.68
CA ARG A 100 -13.98 12.35 3.29
C ARG A 100 -13.03 12.95 2.24
N GLU A 101 -12.09 13.78 2.65
CA GLU A 101 -11.04 14.29 1.77
C GLU A 101 -9.88 13.29 1.62
N ILE A 102 -9.84 12.26 2.49
CA ILE A 102 -8.92 11.13 2.39
C ILE A 102 -9.51 10.09 1.43
N GLU A 103 -8.81 9.84 0.35
CA GLU A 103 -9.21 8.91 -0.72
C GLU A 103 -8.72 7.49 -0.48
N ALA A 104 -7.63 7.36 0.27
CA ALA A 104 -7.03 6.08 0.62
C ALA A 104 -6.20 6.20 1.89
N ALA A 105 -6.16 5.14 2.69
CA ALA A 105 -5.31 5.03 3.85
C ALA A 105 -4.65 3.65 3.92
N ALA A 106 -3.40 3.59 4.34
CA ALA A 106 -2.68 2.36 4.59
C ALA A 106 -1.76 2.50 5.80
N LEU A 107 -1.74 1.48 6.64
CA LEU A 107 -0.76 1.34 7.70
C LEU A 107 0.31 0.36 7.26
N VAL A 108 1.54 0.82 7.21
CA VAL A 108 2.68 0.09 6.68
C VAL A 108 3.75 -0.05 7.76
N SER A 109 4.32 -1.24 7.92
CA SER A 109 5.48 -1.45 8.78
C SER A 109 6.72 -0.77 8.21
N LEU A 110 7.74 -0.55 9.04
CA LEU A 110 9.02 0.03 8.57
C LEU A 110 9.70 -0.82 7.49
N ASP A 111 9.40 -2.13 7.46
CA ASP A 111 9.92 -3.07 6.45
C ASP A 111 9.09 -3.07 5.14
N GLY A 112 8.03 -2.25 5.05
CA GLY A 112 7.21 -2.10 3.86
C GLY A 112 6.04 -3.09 3.74
N PHE A 113 5.73 -3.86 4.78
CA PHE A 113 4.55 -4.73 4.80
C PHE A 113 3.31 -3.95 5.22
N THR A 114 2.24 -4.10 4.46
CA THR A 114 0.95 -3.52 4.82
C THR A 114 0.33 -4.28 5.97
N MET A 115 0.04 -3.60 7.06
CA MET A 115 -0.57 -4.15 8.29
C MET A 115 -2.09 -4.00 8.27
N ALA A 116 -2.58 -2.95 7.67
CA ALA A 116 -4.00 -2.67 7.43
C ALA A 116 -4.12 -1.68 6.27
N SER A 117 -5.19 -1.76 5.50
CA SER A 117 -5.40 -0.85 4.38
C SER A 117 -6.89 -0.59 4.14
N ALA A 118 -7.17 0.60 3.66
CA ALA A 118 -8.45 1.03 3.10
C ALA A 118 -8.13 1.74 1.77
N LEU A 119 -7.97 0.94 0.72
CA LEU A 119 -7.54 1.37 -0.60
C LEU A 119 -8.66 1.21 -1.63
N PRO A 120 -8.79 2.14 -2.60
CA PRO A 120 -9.74 2.00 -3.69
C PRO A 120 -9.35 0.87 -4.65
N GLU A 121 -10.34 0.39 -5.42
CA GLU A 121 -10.11 -0.63 -6.44
C GLU A 121 -8.98 -0.22 -7.42
N GLY A 122 -8.10 -1.19 -7.72
CA GLY A 122 -6.97 -0.98 -8.63
C GLY A 122 -5.68 -0.48 -7.96
N MET A 123 -5.72 -0.14 -6.67
CA MET A 123 -4.52 0.19 -5.92
C MET A 123 -3.98 -1.06 -5.20
N HIS A 124 -2.71 -1.38 -5.43
CA HIS A 124 -2.08 -2.60 -4.89
C HIS A 124 -1.39 -2.31 -3.56
N GLU A 125 -1.77 -3.02 -2.51
CA GLU A 125 -1.24 -2.87 -1.14
C GLU A 125 0.29 -3.00 -1.09
N ASP A 126 0.84 -4.02 -1.73
CA ASP A 126 2.30 -4.26 -1.77
C ASP A 126 3.06 -3.09 -2.37
N ARG A 127 2.50 -2.46 -3.41
CA ARG A 127 3.10 -1.29 -4.03
C ARG A 127 3.05 -0.08 -3.10
N VAL A 128 1.92 0.15 -2.45
CA VAL A 128 1.77 1.25 -1.47
C VAL A 128 2.73 1.03 -0.31
N GLY A 129 2.80 -0.19 0.21
CA GLY A 129 3.71 -0.57 1.29
C GLY A 129 5.18 -0.31 0.94
N ALA A 130 5.65 -0.86 -0.17
CA ALA A 130 7.03 -0.69 -0.61
C ALA A 130 7.41 0.78 -0.87
N MET A 131 6.51 1.55 -1.50
CA MET A 131 6.74 2.98 -1.76
C MET A 131 6.76 3.79 -0.48
N SER A 132 5.87 3.52 0.47
CA SER A 132 5.80 4.22 1.76
C SER A 132 7.09 3.99 2.57
N ALA A 133 7.56 2.75 2.66
CA ALA A 133 8.82 2.44 3.36
C ALA A 133 10.03 3.10 2.69
N ALA A 134 10.10 3.10 1.36
CA ALA A 134 11.20 3.74 0.63
C ALA A 134 11.22 5.27 0.84
N ILE A 135 10.06 5.92 0.79
CA ILE A 135 9.91 7.37 1.01
C ILE A 135 10.29 7.72 2.44
N LEU A 136 9.81 6.94 3.42
CA LEU A 136 10.16 7.15 4.82
C LEU A 136 11.67 7.05 5.03
N GLY A 137 12.29 5.96 4.57
CA GLY A 137 13.73 5.74 4.72
C GLY A 137 14.58 6.85 4.08
N LEU A 138 14.17 7.33 2.91
CA LEU A 138 14.82 8.48 2.27
C LEU A 138 14.61 9.77 3.05
N GLY A 139 13.39 9.99 3.55
CA GLY A 139 13.03 11.16 4.37
C GLY A 139 13.82 11.20 5.68
N GLU A 140 13.96 10.09 6.39
CA GLU A 140 14.76 9.95 7.62
C GLU A 140 16.22 10.31 7.38
N ARG A 141 16.82 9.76 6.33
CA ARG A 141 18.19 10.07 5.96
C ARG A 141 18.36 11.56 5.63
N ALA A 142 17.45 12.10 4.82
CA ALA A 142 17.51 13.53 4.48
C ALA A 142 17.36 14.42 5.71
N ALA A 143 16.42 14.14 6.63
CA ALA A 143 16.25 14.90 7.86
C ALA A 143 17.50 14.87 8.74
N THR A 144 18.12 13.71 8.88
CA THR A 144 19.33 13.51 9.66
C THR A 144 20.55 14.20 9.03
N GLU A 145 20.79 13.96 7.73
CA GLU A 145 21.95 14.52 7.02
C GLU A 145 21.89 16.05 6.89
N LEU A 146 20.67 16.60 6.78
CA LEU A 146 20.45 18.05 6.75
C LEU A 146 20.32 18.69 8.16
N GLY A 147 20.55 17.93 9.23
CA GLY A 147 20.55 18.42 10.59
C GLY A 147 19.17 18.84 11.09
N ARG A 148 18.11 18.21 10.61
CA ARG A 148 16.72 18.50 11.04
C ARG A 148 16.20 17.56 12.12
N GLY A 149 17.00 16.58 12.53
CA GLY A 149 16.63 15.58 13.53
C GLY A 149 15.78 14.45 12.95
N HIS A 150 14.89 13.90 13.78
CA HIS A 150 14.00 12.82 13.36
C HIS A 150 12.91 13.30 12.42
N LEU A 151 12.56 12.46 11.44
CA LEU A 151 11.47 12.74 10.53
C LEU A 151 10.12 12.62 11.27
N SER A 152 9.30 13.64 11.22
CA SER A 152 7.94 13.61 11.79
C SER A 152 6.88 13.27 10.74
N GLN A 153 7.05 13.75 9.54
CA GLN A 153 6.09 13.53 8.44
C GLN A 153 6.75 13.78 7.07
N VAL A 154 6.19 13.14 6.05
CA VAL A 154 6.49 13.45 4.65
C VAL A 154 5.23 13.95 3.97
N PHE A 155 5.41 14.92 3.10
CA PHE A 155 4.35 15.49 2.31
C PHE A 155 4.78 15.55 0.85
N ILE A 156 3.98 14.95 -0.03
CA ILE A 156 4.23 14.94 -1.46
C ILE A 156 3.01 15.52 -2.17
N GLU A 157 3.23 16.58 -2.93
CA GLU A 157 2.23 17.19 -3.77
C GLU A 157 2.40 16.70 -5.20
N GLY A 158 1.33 16.15 -5.76
CA GLY A 158 1.22 15.76 -7.17
C GLY A 158 0.19 16.59 -7.91
N ALA A 159 0.13 16.45 -9.21
CA ALA A 159 -0.84 17.17 -10.04
C ALA A 159 -2.31 16.84 -9.68
N SER A 160 -2.57 15.63 -9.18
CA SER A 160 -3.91 15.14 -8.88
C SER A 160 -4.27 15.19 -7.40
N GLY A 161 -3.32 15.41 -6.50
CA GLY A 161 -3.56 15.42 -5.06
C GLY A 161 -2.28 15.23 -4.26
N TYR A 162 -2.44 14.72 -3.06
CA TYR A 162 -1.40 14.67 -2.04
C TYR A 162 -1.17 13.26 -1.52
N VAL A 163 0.07 12.94 -1.21
CA VAL A 163 0.46 11.76 -0.43
C VAL A 163 1.11 12.25 0.85
N MET A 164 0.61 11.77 1.97
CA MET A 164 1.10 12.16 3.29
C MET A 164 1.47 10.90 4.07
N LEU A 165 2.63 10.95 4.73
CA LEU A 165 3.12 9.88 5.59
C LEU A 165 3.42 10.47 6.97
N ILE A 166 2.90 9.81 8.01
CA ILE A 166 3.15 10.17 9.41
C ILE A 166 3.59 8.91 10.16
N ALA A 167 4.61 9.03 11.00
CA ALA A 167 5.01 7.93 11.86
C ALA A 167 3.88 7.58 12.85
N ALA A 168 3.57 6.29 12.97
CA ALA A 168 2.62 5.74 13.93
C ALA A 168 3.37 4.91 14.98
N GLY A 169 3.93 5.60 15.98
CA GLY A 169 4.90 5.04 16.90
C GLY A 169 6.23 4.69 16.21
N ASP A 170 6.97 3.77 16.83
CA ASP A 170 8.32 3.38 16.35
C ASP A 170 8.28 2.22 15.35
N ARG A 171 7.11 1.74 14.96
CA ARG A 171 6.96 0.47 14.24
C ARG A 171 6.24 0.56 12.91
N ALA A 172 5.49 1.65 12.68
CA ALA A 172 4.63 1.77 11.53
C ALA A 172 4.53 3.20 11.01
N VAL A 173 4.04 3.33 9.82
CA VAL A 173 3.78 4.58 9.12
C VAL A 173 2.35 4.57 8.62
N LEU A 174 1.61 5.60 8.95
CA LEU A 174 0.31 5.87 8.37
C LEU A 174 0.51 6.66 7.08
N THR A 175 0.10 6.09 5.96
CA THR A 175 0.13 6.71 4.63
C THR A 175 -1.29 7.02 4.22
N CYS A 176 -1.57 8.27 3.84
CA CYS A 176 -2.86 8.71 3.32
C CYS A 176 -2.71 9.41 1.98
N LEU A 177 -3.69 9.21 1.12
CA LEU A 177 -3.86 9.94 -0.13
C LEU A 177 -5.06 10.87 0.02
N ALA A 178 -4.91 12.10 -0.46
CA ALA A 178 -5.98 13.08 -0.45
C ALA A 178 -6.07 13.81 -1.78
N GLY A 179 -7.29 14.20 -2.17
CA GLY A 179 -7.54 14.90 -3.41
C GLY A 179 -6.96 16.33 -3.41
N ARG A 180 -6.86 16.91 -4.60
CA ARG A 180 -6.26 18.25 -4.79
C ARG A 180 -6.97 19.37 -4.03
N GLN A 181 -8.26 19.21 -3.74
CA GLN A 181 -9.06 20.20 -3.04
C GLN A 181 -9.09 20.00 -1.53
N ALA A 182 -8.33 19.02 -1.04
CA ALA A 182 -8.33 18.67 0.37
C ALA A 182 -7.81 19.82 1.26
N LYS A 183 -8.46 20.00 2.39
CA LYS A 183 -8.03 20.92 3.44
C LYS A 183 -6.94 20.29 4.27
N LEU A 184 -5.73 20.34 3.77
CA LEU A 184 -4.57 19.63 4.31
C LEU A 184 -4.38 19.78 5.83
N GLY A 185 -4.73 20.94 6.40
CA GLY A 185 -4.64 21.14 7.83
C GLY A 185 -5.55 20.23 8.63
N LEU A 186 -6.77 19.96 8.14
CA LEU A 186 -7.71 19.03 8.75
C LEU A 186 -7.25 17.58 8.55
N VAL A 187 -6.88 17.24 7.31
CA VAL A 187 -6.36 15.91 7.01
C VAL A 187 -5.17 15.55 7.88
N LEU A 188 -4.21 16.46 8.03
CA LEU A 188 -3.03 16.26 8.88
C LEU A 188 -3.38 16.16 10.37
N TYR A 189 -4.38 16.88 10.83
CA TYR A 189 -4.86 16.79 12.20
C TYR A 189 -5.44 15.41 12.48
N ASP A 190 -6.38 14.97 11.64
CA ASP A 190 -7.06 13.67 11.78
C ASP A 190 -6.07 12.50 11.63
N MET A 191 -5.11 12.62 10.71
CA MET A 191 -4.04 11.64 10.56
C MET A 191 -3.17 11.51 11.82
N ARG A 192 -2.86 12.61 12.51
CA ARG A 192 -2.06 12.56 13.75
C ARG A 192 -2.84 11.88 14.85
N GLU A 193 -4.12 12.20 15.02
CA GLU A 193 -4.99 11.54 15.99
C GLU A 193 -5.09 10.04 15.73
N ALA A 194 -5.27 9.66 14.47
CA ALA A 194 -5.28 8.24 14.06
C ALA A 194 -3.92 7.56 14.31
N ALA A 195 -2.80 8.23 13.99
CA ALA A 195 -1.45 7.70 14.21
C ALA A 195 -1.15 7.47 15.69
N ASP A 196 -1.57 8.38 16.57
CA ASP A 196 -1.43 8.22 18.03
C ASP A 196 -2.26 7.02 18.53
N GLY A 197 -3.50 6.87 18.07
CA GLY A 197 -4.33 5.71 18.39
C GLY A 197 -3.77 4.39 17.87
N ILE A 198 -3.16 4.40 16.68
CA ILE A 198 -2.47 3.24 16.11
C ILE A 198 -1.23 2.90 16.95
N ALA A 199 -0.44 3.89 17.35
CA ALA A 199 0.74 3.68 18.21
C ALA A 199 0.36 2.99 19.52
N GLU A 200 -0.75 3.36 20.16
CA GLU A 200 -1.29 2.69 21.35
C GLU A 200 -1.70 1.22 21.08
N ILE A 201 -2.24 0.94 19.89
CA ILE A 201 -2.61 -0.42 19.50
C ILE A 201 -1.35 -1.28 19.27
N LEU A 202 -0.31 -0.66 18.74
CA LEU A 202 0.95 -1.35 18.40
C LEU A 202 1.87 -1.56 19.62
N GLY A 203 1.74 -0.76 20.65
CA GLY A 203 2.33 -0.91 21.99
C GLY A 203 3.80 -0.72 22.05
#